data_ce31b86a670015d040d01ec8fe48dc17
#
_entry.id   ce31b86a670015d040d01ec8fe48dc17
#
_cell.length_a   1.000
_cell.length_b   1.000
_cell.length_c   1.000
_cell.angle_alpha   90.00
_cell.angle_beta   90.00
_cell.angle_gamma   90.00
#
_symmetry.space_group_name_H-M   'P 1'
#
loop_
_entity.id
_entity.type
_entity.pdbx_description
1 polymer ?
#
loop_
_entity_poly.entity_id
_entity_poly.type
_entity_poly.pdbx_seq_one_letter_code
_entity_poly.pdbx_strand_id
1 'polypeptide(L)' 'MKRLTRFLVKRYLPNEGKYLETRIQASSKFYAILLIKKEDTDNGIKACFYKAERIIGDTSNR' A
#
# COMPACT_ATOMS: atom_id res chain seq x y z
N MET A 1 -16.38 -5.49 -15.82
CA MET A 1 -15.61 -6.14 -14.79
C MET A 1 -14.32 -5.38 -14.49
N LYS A 2 -14.04 -5.17 -13.24
CA LYS A 2 -12.88 -4.40 -12.87
C LYS A 2 -11.67 -5.27 -12.66
N ARG A 3 -10.56 -4.80 -13.12
CA ARG A 3 -9.31 -5.47 -12.87
C ARG A 3 -8.65 -4.91 -11.65
N LEU A 4 -8.11 -5.80 -10.83
CA LEU A 4 -7.34 -5.38 -9.69
C LEU A 4 -5.87 -5.40 -10.06
N THR A 5 -5.17 -4.39 -9.62
CA THR A 5 -3.74 -4.26 -9.85
C THR A 5 -3.03 -4.37 -8.51
N ARG A 6 -1.88 -4.97 -8.51
CA ARG A 6 -1.09 -5.07 -7.28
C ARG A 6 -0.31 -3.78 -7.09
N PHE A 7 -0.35 -3.31 -5.87
CA PHE A 7 0.38 -2.11 -5.49
C PHE A 7 1.22 -2.39 -4.27
N LEU A 8 2.37 -1.74 -4.22
CA LEU A 8 3.20 -1.73 -3.03
C LEU A 8 2.97 -0.39 -2.35
N VAL A 9 2.43 -0.43 -1.15
CA VAL A 9 2.17 0.78 -0.40
C VAL A 9 3.23 0.94 0.67
N LYS A 10 3.95 2.05 0.58
CA LYS A 10 4.97 2.40 1.55
C LYS A 10 4.46 3.50 2.44
N ARG A 11 4.82 3.44 3.69
CA ARG A 11 4.48 4.49 4.62
C ARG A 11 5.55 4.58 5.69
N TYR A 12 5.65 5.75 6.27
CA TYR A 12 6.66 6.01 7.28
C TYR A 12 6.03 5.96 8.66
N LEU A 13 6.69 5.26 9.58
CA LEU A 13 6.25 5.16 10.96
C LEU A 13 7.14 6.06 11.81
N PRO A 14 6.69 7.29 12.09
CA PRO A 14 7.53 8.25 12.80
C PRO A 14 7.92 7.79 14.21
N ASN A 15 7.04 7.05 14.86
CA ASN A 15 7.33 6.57 16.20
C ASN A 15 8.43 5.53 16.21
N GLU A 16 8.64 4.85 15.09
CA GLU A 16 9.63 3.79 15.00
C GLU A 16 10.79 4.15 14.11
N GLY A 17 10.65 5.26 13.38
CA GLY A 17 11.72 5.71 12.52
C GLY A 17 12.03 4.78 11.37
N LYS A 18 11.01 4.12 10.85
CA LYS A 18 11.22 3.18 9.76
C LYS A 18 10.06 3.20 8.80
N TYR A 19 10.28 2.61 7.64
CA TYR A 19 9.24 2.48 6.61
C TYR A 19 8.62 1.11 6.67
N LEU A 20 7.34 1.07 6.36
CA LEU A 20 6.61 -0.18 6.29
C LEU A 20 6.05 -0.33 4.88
N GLU A 21 6.19 -1.52 4.32
CA GLU A 21 5.70 -1.81 2.97
C GLU A 21 4.66 -2.92 3.02
N THR A 22 3.59 -2.71 2.29
CA THR A 22 2.50 -3.69 2.25
C THR A 22 2.04 -3.84 0.81
N ARG A 23 1.85 -5.07 0.37
CA ARG A 23 1.31 -5.34 -0.95
C ARG A 23 -0.19 -5.49 -0.85
N ILE A 24 -0.88 -4.87 -1.79
CA ILE A 24 -2.34 -4.91 -1.78
C ILE A 24 -2.84 -4.85 -3.21
N GLN A 25 -3.98 -5.45 -3.45
CA GLN A 25 -4.65 -5.37 -4.73
C GLN A 25 -5.75 -4.33 -4.65
N ALA A 26 -5.79 -3.44 -5.62
CA ALA A 26 -6.78 -2.40 -5.64
C ALA A 26 -7.00 -1.94 -7.08
N SER A 27 -8.07 -1.19 -7.27
CA SER A 27 -8.38 -0.70 -8.61
C SER A 27 -7.56 0.52 -9.00
N SER A 28 -6.99 1.21 -8.02
CA SER A 28 -6.18 2.38 -8.29
C SER A 28 -5.22 2.63 -7.14
N LYS A 29 -4.24 3.48 -7.39
CA LYS A 29 -3.30 3.88 -6.35
C LYS A 29 -4.00 4.53 -5.17
N PHE A 30 -4.90 5.44 -5.47
CA PHE A 30 -5.59 6.16 -4.40
C PHE A 30 -6.39 5.22 -3.54
N TYR A 31 -7.03 4.27 -4.17
CA TYR A 31 -7.82 3.31 -3.44
C TYR A 31 -6.93 2.41 -2.59
N ALA A 32 -5.76 2.03 -3.13
CA ALA A 32 -4.81 1.23 -2.38
C ALA A 32 -4.37 1.96 -1.12
N ILE A 33 -4.04 3.25 -1.26
CA ILE A 33 -3.63 4.04 -0.12
C ILE A 33 -4.77 4.16 0.89
N LEU A 34 -5.98 4.36 0.39
CA LEU A 34 -7.14 4.51 1.26
C LEU A 34 -7.36 3.25 2.09
N LEU A 35 -7.26 2.09 1.46
CA LEU A 35 -7.45 0.83 2.16
C LEU A 35 -6.40 0.62 3.25
N ILE A 36 -5.16 0.94 2.92
CA ILE A 36 -4.07 0.79 3.88
C ILE A 36 -4.22 1.79 5.03
N LYS A 37 -4.61 3.01 4.72
CA LYS A 37 -4.85 4.01 5.77
C LYS A 37 -5.92 3.53 6.73
N LYS A 38 -6.99 2.99 6.19
CA LYS A 38 -8.07 2.52 7.02
C LYS A 38 -7.60 1.38 7.91
N GLU A 39 -6.85 0.46 7.35
CA GLU A 39 -6.34 -0.67 8.12
C GLU A 39 -5.40 -0.21 9.22
N ASP A 40 -4.52 0.73 8.91
CA ASP A 40 -3.60 1.25 9.90
C ASP A 40 -4.37 1.92 11.04
N THR A 41 -5.40 2.69 10.71
CA THR A 41 -6.22 3.33 11.72
C THR A 41 -6.91 2.31 12.61
N ASP A 42 -7.44 1.26 12.01
CA ASP A 42 -8.11 0.21 12.77
C ASP A 42 -7.15 -0.51 13.70
N ASN A 43 -5.89 -0.60 13.31
CA ASN A 43 -4.88 -1.27 14.12
C ASN A 43 -4.12 -0.34 15.06
N GLY A 44 -4.48 0.94 15.05
CA GLY A 44 -3.81 1.91 15.90
C GLY A 44 -2.41 2.27 15.45
N ILE A 45 -2.11 2.04 14.18
CA ILE A 45 -0.81 2.34 13.63
C ILE A 45 -0.80 3.78 13.15
N LYS A 46 0.18 4.56 13.63
CA LYS A 46 0.35 5.93 13.17
C LYS A 46 1.42 5.95 12.10
N ALA A 47 1.02 6.32 10.91
CA ALA A 47 1.92 6.36 9.78
C ALA A 47 1.67 7.62 8.98
N CYS A 48 2.66 7.99 8.18
CA CYS A 48 2.53 9.16 7.30
C CYS A 48 3.30 8.91 6.02
N PHE A 49 3.22 9.87 5.09
CA PHE A 49 3.92 9.79 3.81
C PHE A 49 3.55 8.53 3.04
N TYR A 50 2.26 8.29 2.92
CA TYR A 50 1.78 7.15 2.16
C TYR A 50 2.11 7.29 0.69
N LYS A 51 2.63 6.22 0.12
CA LYS A 51 2.98 6.20 -1.29
C LYS A 51 2.65 4.83 -1.85
N ALA A 52 2.01 4.79 -2.99
CA ALA A 52 1.67 3.53 -3.65
C ALA A 52 2.39 3.45 -4.99
N GLU A 53 2.95 2.29 -5.26
CA GLU A 53 3.59 2.03 -6.54
C GLU A 53 3.01 0.78 -7.14
N ARG A 54 2.75 0.84 -8.43
CA ARG A 54 2.24 -0.31 -9.14
C ARG A 54 3.34 -1.35 -9.30
N ILE A 55 3.04 -2.56 -8.93
CA ILE A 55 3.99 -3.64 -9.08
C ILE A 55 3.89 -4.16 -10.51
N ILE A 56 4.97 -4.01 -11.25
CA ILE A 56 5.02 -4.42 -12.64
C ILE A 56 6.01 -5.56 -12.74
N GLY A 57 5.70 -6.49 -13.59
CA GLY A 57 6.64 -7.53 -13.89
C GLY A 57 6.58 -8.76 -13.01
N ASP A 58 5.77 -8.75 -11.99
CA ASP A 58 5.64 -9.94 -11.20
C ASP A 58 4.93 -11.04 -11.99
N THR A 59 4.42 -10.68 -13.14
CA THR A 59 3.81 -11.64 -14.03
C THR A 59 4.83 -12.36 -14.86
N SER A 60 5.97 -11.90 -14.82
CA SER A 60 6.95 -12.53 -15.65
C SER A 60 7.31 -13.87 -15.11
N ASN A 61 6.96 -13.93 -15.04
CA ASN A 61 7.32 -14.87 -14.83
C ASN A 61 7.28 -15.59 -15.53
N ARG A 62 7.40 -15.43 -15.81
CA ARG A 62 7.50 -15.87 -16.38
C ARG A 62 7.68 -16.39 -16.62
#